data_f8debee9c3ea71db4afc117654acb86e
#
_entry.id   f8debee9c3ea71db4afc117654acb86e
#
_cell.length_a   1.000
_cell.length_b   1.000
_cell.length_c   1.000
_cell.angle_alpha   90.00
_cell.angle_beta   90.00
_cell.angle_gamma   90.00
#
_symmetry.space_group_name_H-M   'P 1'
#
loop_
_entity.id
_entity.type
_entity.pdbx_description
1 polymer ?
#
loop_
_entity_poly.entity_id
_entity_poly.type
_entity_poly.pdbx_seq_one_letter_code
_entity_poly.pdbx_strand_id
1 'polypeptide(L)'
;MKIRLFFCICLLGCFAGPVLAAQNIRRAVPVVVSDNSGRSEKPEMVVQLDNGRPVYIHKNKKFDCSGAVNHGGGCTRVVFYAAINGIKLTPDGAVREIGLLIGLKDVEVEISSDLQKGSCLFDAVLKHELTHLALHRRILTRFAPEIAKAVLAVVEELPAPLTQTQINKIDKVLNGFVVRMMAEDRKQNDLMDSQDAYLHLQSQCPE
;
A
#
# COMPACT_ATOMS: atom_id res chain seq x y z
N MET A 1 22.06 -13.81 -26.67
CA MET A 1 20.88 -14.00 -25.79
C MET A 1 20.01 -12.76 -25.86
N LYS A 2 18.81 -12.81 -26.49
CA LYS A 2 17.99 -11.65 -26.80
C LYS A 2 17.11 -11.32 -25.61
N ILE A 3 17.37 -10.17 -24.97
CA ILE A 3 16.50 -9.58 -23.95
C ILE A 3 15.30 -8.97 -24.66
N ARG A 4 14.09 -9.51 -24.42
CA ARG A 4 12.84 -8.91 -24.90
C ARG A 4 12.37 -7.87 -23.89
N LEU A 5 12.55 -6.61 -24.24
CA LEU A 5 11.84 -5.48 -23.61
C LEU A 5 10.38 -5.53 -24.06
N PHE A 6 9.46 -5.70 -23.14
CA PHE A 6 8.03 -5.48 -23.40
C PHE A 6 7.76 -3.98 -23.33
N PHE A 7 7.62 -3.35 -24.50
CA PHE A 7 7.02 -2.02 -24.63
C PHE A 7 5.50 -2.17 -24.64
N CYS A 8 4.85 -1.67 -23.63
CA CYS A 8 3.40 -1.51 -23.62
C CYS A 8 3.04 -0.23 -24.39
N ILE A 9 2.58 -0.38 -25.63
CA ILE A 9 2.07 0.72 -26.46
C ILE A 9 0.62 0.99 -26.05
N CYS A 10 0.38 2.05 -25.30
CA CYS A 10 -0.97 2.60 -25.10
C CYS A 10 -1.38 3.42 -26.31
N LEU A 11 -2.35 2.92 -27.07
CA LEU A 11 -3.05 3.64 -28.13
C LEU A 11 -3.88 4.80 -27.54
N LEU A 12 -3.64 5.98 -28.07
CA LEU A 12 -4.30 7.24 -27.80
C LEU A 12 -5.78 7.19 -28.23
N GLY A 13 -6.69 7.41 -27.28
CA GLY A 13 -8.06 7.82 -27.51
C GLY A 13 -8.28 9.18 -26.86
N CYS A 14 -8.37 10.24 -27.68
CA CYS A 14 -8.67 11.61 -27.22
C CYS A 14 -10.10 11.72 -26.70
N PHE A 15 -10.28 12.07 -25.43
CA PHE A 15 -11.43 12.83 -24.95
C PHE A 15 -10.94 13.96 -24.06
N ALA A 16 -11.05 15.18 -24.59
CA ALA A 16 -10.73 16.41 -23.89
C ALA A 16 -11.87 16.79 -22.94
N GLY A 17 -11.63 16.71 -21.65
CA GLY A 17 -12.38 17.40 -20.60
C GLY A 17 -11.37 18.09 -19.68
N PRO A 18 -11.65 19.30 -19.16
CA PRO A 18 -10.71 20.01 -18.31
C PRO A 18 -10.59 19.31 -16.97
N VAL A 19 -9.57 18.47 -16.83
CA VAL A 19 -9.15 17.91 -15.54
C VAL A 19 -8.29 18.96 -14.87
N LEU A 20 -8.85 19.60 -13.86
CA LEU A 20 -8.06 20.34 -12.87
C LEU A 20 -7.02 19.38 -12.29
N ALA A 21 -5.80 19.50 -12.79
CA ALA A 21 -4.65 18.74 -12.33
C ALA A 21 -4.25 19.25 -10.94
N ALA A 22 -4.84 18.67 -9.91
CA ALA A 22 -4.28 18.76 -8.57
C ALA A 22 -2.95 18.00 -8.57
N GLN A 23 -1.85 18.75 -8.62
CA GLN A 23 -0.50 18.22 -8.51
C GLN A 23 -0.39 17.47 -7.19
N ASN A 24 -0.35 16.15 -7.26
CA ASN A 24 -0.09 15.29 -6.13
C ASN A 24 1.37 15.47 -5.70
N ILE A 25 1.59 16.20 -4.64
CA ILE A 25 2.87 16.23 -3.93
C ILE A 25 3.04 14.83 -3.33
N ARG A 26 3.79 13.98 -4.03
CA ARG A 26 4.34 12.75 -3.47
C ARG A 26 5.34 13.18 -2.41
N ARG A 27 4.95 13.21 -1.15
CA ARG A 27 5.91 13.31 -0.05
C ARG A 27 6.61 11.96 0.07
N ALA A 28 7.69 11.80 -0.67
CA ALA A 28 8.70 10.83 -0.32
C ALA A 28 9.33 11.28 1.00
N VAL A 29 9.15 10.51 2.06
CA VAL A 29 9.94 10.67 3.27
C VAL A 29 11.13 9.75 3.07
N PRO A 30 12.33 10.26 2.76
CA PRO A 30 13.52 9.41 2.69
C PRO A 30 13.86 8.96 4.11
N VAL A 31 13.65 7.69 4.39
CA VAL A 31 14.25 7.06 5.57
C VAL A 31 15.67 6.69 5.15
N VAL A 32 16.61 7.59 5.39
CA VAL A 32 18.04 7.32 5.20
C VAL A 32 18.50 6.54 6.42
N VAL A 33 18.72 5.24 6.26
CA VAL A 33 19.46 4.44 7.24
C VAL A 33 20.94 4.53 6.82
N SER A 34 21.66 5.52 7.31
CA SER A 34 23.11 5.63 7.12
C SER A 34 23.84 5.11 8.36
N ASP A 35 24.72 4.15 8.16
CA ASP A 35 25.70 3.76 9.16
C ASP A 35 27.05 4.39 8.76
N ASN A 36 27.51 5.35 9.54
CA ASN A 36 28.74 6.13 9.32
C ASN A 36 29.99 5.38 9.79
N SER A 37 30.26 4.19 9.32
CA SER A 37 31.55 3.53 9.55
C SER A 37 32.32 3.42 8.23
N GLY A 38 33.33 4.27 8.07
CA GLY A 38 34.17 4.40 6.89
C GLY A 38 34.96 3.13 6.53
N ARG A 39 34.29 2.15 5.92
CA ARG A 39 34.86 1.02 5.19
C ARG A 39 33.86 0.45 4.23
N SER A 40 34.25 0.30 2.94
CA SER A 40 33.48 -0.30 1.86
C SER A 40 32.05 0.25 1.84
N GLU A 41 31.72 1.08 0.88
CA GLU A 41 30.40 1.73 0.78
C GLU A 41 29.30 0.68 0.92
N LYS A 42 28.71 0.62 2.13
CA LYS A 42 27.53 -0.23 2.34
C LYS A 42 26.42 0.25 1.43
N PRO A 43 25.60 -0.67 0.88
CA PRO A 43 24.51 -0.27 0.03
C PRO A 43 23.54 0.64 0.79
N GLU A 44 23.10 1.71 0.12
CA GLU A 44 22.11 2.65 0.64
C GLU A 44 20.69 2.14 0.34
N MET A 45 19.78 2.37 1.28
CA MET A 45 18.36 2.03 1.13
C MET A 45 17.51 3.29 1.07
N VAL A 46 16.73 3.45 0.01
CA VAL A 46 15.74 4.53 -0.14
C VAL A 46 14.35 3.93 -0.11
N VAL A 47 13.52 4.27 0.90
CA VAL A 47 12.14 3.80 0.99
C VAL A 47 11.18 4.93 0.68
N GLN A 48 10.30 4.69 -0.29
CA GLN A 48 9.20 5.56 -0.63
C GLN A 48 7.88 4.92 -0.19
N LEU A 49 7.08 5.66 0.61
CA LEU A 49 5.75 5.22 1.01
C LEU A 49 4.69 5.84 0.11
N ASP A 50 3.77 4.99 -0.37
CA ASP A 50 2.57 5.40 -1.09
C ASP A 50 1.33 5.05 -0.26
N ASN A 51 0.73 6.06 0.36
CA ASN A 51 -0.45 5.90 1.22
C ASN A 51 -1.75 5.63 0.44
N GLY A 52 -1.68 5.51 -0.86
CA GLY A 52 -2.83 5.33 -1.74
C GLY A 52 -3.78 6.54 -1.74
N ARG A 53 -4.43 6.76 -2.87
CA ARG A 53 -5.49 7.77 -2.99
C ARG A 53 -6.86 7.07 -2.94
N PRO A 54 -7.71 7.35 -1.94
CA PRO A 54 -9.01 6.73 -1.86
C PRO A 54 -9.95 7.20 -2.98
N VAL A 55 -10.69 6.25 -3.54
CA VAL A 55 -11.84 6.49 -4.40
C VAL A 55 -13.10 6.24 -3.57
N TYR A 56 -13.97 7.23 -3.48
CA TYR A 56 -15.23 7.12 -2.75
C TYR A 56 -16.34 6.68 -3.68
N ILE A 57 -17.06 5.63 -3.30
CA ILE A 57 -18.08 5.02 -4.11
C ILE A 57 -19.39 4.95 -3.30
N HIS A 58 -20.47 5.45 -3.90
CA HIS A 58 -21.82 5.37 -3.34
C HIS A 58 -22.70 4.58 -4.32
N LYS A 59 -22.93 3.30 -4.05
CA LYS A 59 -23.53 2.35 -5.00
C LYS A 59 -24.74 1.60 -4.44
N ASN A 60 -25.66 1.30 -5.36
CA ASN A 60 -26.90 0.52 -5.17
C ASN A 60 -26.68 -1.00 -5.24
N LYS A 61 -25.56 -1.55 -4.79
CA LYS A 61 -25.32 -3.00 -4.87
C LYS A 61 -24.94 -3.57 -3.51
N LYS A 62 -25.36 -4.82 -3.29
CA LYS A 62 -24.82 -5.65 -2.21
C LYS A 62 -23.32 -5.58 -2.23
N PHE A 63 -22.73 -5.13 -1.13
CA PHE A 63 -21.29 -5.08 -0.99
C PHE A 63 -20.74 -6.49 -0.95
N ASP A 64 -19.78 -6.77 -1.81
CA ASP A 64 -18.95 -7.95 -1.71
C ASP A 64 -17.65 -7.56 -0.98
N CYS A 65 -17.80 -7.29 0.30
CA CYS A 65 -16.68 -7.22 1.22
C CYS A 65 -16.30 -8.66 1.57
N SER A 66 -15.62 -9.35 0.66
CA SER A 66 -15.20 -10.72 0.87
C SER A 66 -14.33 -10.80 2.14
N GLY A 67 -14.90 -11.32 3.21
CA GLY A 67 -14.25 -11.51 4.49
C GLY A 67 -14.78 -10.67 5.65
N ALA A 68 -15.56 -9.61 5.41
CA ALA A 68 -16.27 -8.89 6.46
C ALA A 68 -17.64 -9.52 6.69
N VAL A 69 -18.03 -9.61 7.94
CA VAL A 69 -19.43 -9.85 8.29
C VAL A 69 -20.23 -8.71 7.65
N ASN A 70 -21.16 -9.03 6.72
CA ASN A 70 -21.98 -8.07 5.99
C ASN A 70 -22.83 -7.22 6.94
N HIS A 71 -22.26 -6.20 7.55
CA HIS A 71 -22.97 -5.31 8.47
C HIS A 71 -23.55 -4.06 7.78
N GLY A 72 -23.82 -4.16 6.48
CA GLY A 72 -24.92 -3.44 5.85
C GLY A 72 -24.72 -1.98 5.48
N GLY A 73 -23.57 -1.37 5.66
CA GLY A 73 -23.47 0.08 5.43
C GLY A 73 -22.30 0.56 4.57
N GLY A 74 -21.12 -0.02 4.69
CA GLY A 74 -19.92 0.41 4.00
C GLY A 74 -18.88 -0.70 3.85
N CYS A 75 -17.81 -0.39 3.12
CA CYS A 75 -16.67 -1.27 2.92
C CYS A 75 -15.43 -0.49 2.47
N THR A 76 -14.31 -0.73 3.13
CA THR A 76 -13.01 -0.21 2.70
C THR A 76 -12.14 -1.34 2.18
N ARG A 77 -11.64 -1.18 0.95
CA ARG A 77 -10.73 -2.14 0.31
C ARG A 77 -9.42 -1.49 -0.05
N VAL A 78 -8.34 -2.23 0.14
CA VAL A 78 -6.99 -1.83 -0.27
C VAL A 78 -6.20 -3.06 -0.73
N VAL A 79 -5.17 -2.81 -1.53
CA VAL A 79 -4.17 -3.83 -1.87
C VAL A 79 -2.81 -3.33 -1.42
N PHE A 80 -2.18 -4.06 -0.48
CA PHE A 80 -0.79 -3.80 -0.08
C PHE A 80 0.15 -4.24 -1.18
N TYR A 81 1.20 -3.47 -1.41
CA TYR A 81 2.28 -3.84 -2.31
C TYR A 81 3.63 -3.38 -1.79
N ALA A 82 4.67 -4.08 -2.21
CA ALA A 82 6.05 -3.70 -2.02
C ALA A 82 6.85 -4.11 -3.26
N ALA A 83 7.65 -3.20 -3.79
CA ALA A 83 8.40 -3.43 -5.02
C ALA A 83 9.75 -2.70 -5.00
N ILE A 84 10.69 -3.19 -5.78
CA ILE A 84 11.92 -2.47 -6.10
C ILE A 84 11.56 -1.30 -7.04
N ASN A 85 11.91 -0.08 -6.65
CA ASN A 85 11.66 1.15 -7.42
C ASN A 85 12.89 1.61 -8.20
N GLY A 86 14.06 1.05 -7.91
CA GLY A 86 15.31 1.35 -8.62
C GLY A 86 16.50 0.67 -7.96
N ILE A 87 17.54 0.43 -8.73
CA ILE A 87 18.82 -0.09 -8.26
C ILE A 87 19.93 0.71 -8.94
N LYS A 88 20.88 1.23 -8.15
CA LYS A 88 22.11 1.80 -8.66
C LYS A 88 23.26 0.84 -8.35
N LEU A 89 24.10 0.60 -9.35
CA LEU A 89 25.24 -0.31 -9.23
C LEU A 89 26.56 0.47 -9.19
N THR A 90 27.56 -0.13 -8.59
CA THR A 90 28.96 0.27 -8.71
C THR A 90 29.53 -0.20 -10.06
N PRO A 91 30.71 0.28 -10.52
CA PRO A 91 31.31 -0.13 -11.77
C PRO A 91 31.60 -1.65 -11.88
N ASP A 92 31.80 -2.33 -10.75
CA ASP A 92 31.99 -3.78 -10.66
C ASP A 92 30.67 -4.57 -10.57
N GLY A 93 29.52 -3.85 -10.59
CA GLY A 93 28.19 -4.44 -10.60
C GLY A 93 27.63 -4.78 -9.22
N ALA A 94 28.24 -4.35 -8.11
CA ALA A 94 27.67 -4.46 -6.79
C ALA A 94 26.52 -3.45 -6.61
N VAL A 95 25.60 -3.73 -5.68
CA VAL A 95 24.52 -2.79 -5.35
C VAL A 95 25.06 -1.66 -4.51
N ARG A 96 24.96 -0.44 -5.04
CA ARG A 96 25.29 0.80 -4.32
C ARG A 96 24.07 1.41 -3.63
N GLU A 97 22.92 1.41 -4.30
CA GLU A 97 21.67 1.94 -3.76
C GLU A 97 20.51 1.05 -4.25
N ILE A 98 19.55 0.78 -3.38
CA ILE A 98 18.29 0.16 -3.75
C ILE A 98 17.12 1.00 -3.26
N GLY A 99 16.22 1.33 -4.18
CA GLY A 99 14.96 2.01 -3.90
C GLY A 99 13.83 1.02 -3.72
N LEU A 100 13.02 1.20 -2.68
CA LEU A 100 11.80 0.45 -2.45
C LEU A 100 10.60 1.37 -2.52
N LEU A 101 9.54 0.90 -3.17
CA LEU A 101 8.22 1.50 -3.13
C LEU A 101 7.28 0.55 -2.38
N ILE A 102 6.78 1.01 -1.23
CA ILE A 102 5.89 0.24 -0.36
C ILE A 102 4.59 1.03 -0.22
N GLY A 103 3.43 0.42 -0.47
CA GLY A 103 2.23 1.22 -0.51
C GLY A 103 0.91 0.47 -0.50
N LEU A 104 -0.14 1.28 -0.67
CA LEU A 104 -1.52 0.86 -0.88
C LEU A 104 -1.95 1.25 -2.30
N LYS A 105 -2.55 0.32 -3.01
CA LYS A 105 -3.22 0.59 -4.30
C LYS A 105 -4.66 0.12 -4.25
N ASP A 106 -5.43 0.51 -5.26
CA ASP A 106 -6.85 0.15 -5.38
C ASP A 106 -7.63 0.47 -4.10
N VAL A 107 -7.38 1.67 -3.55
CA VAL A 107 -7.99 2.13 -2.30
C VAL A 107 -9.40 2.59 -2.59
N GLU A 108 -10.39 1.82 -2.15
CA GLU A 108 -11.81 2.10 -2.33
C GLU A 108 -12.50 2.21 -0.98
N VAL A 109 -13.33 3.25 -0.82
CA VAL A 109 -14.24 3.45 0.32
C VAL A 109 -15.65 3.46 -0.25
N GLU A 110 -16.38 2.37 -0.05
CA GLU A 110 -17.74 2.20 -0.54
C GLU A 110 -18.74 2.44 0.59
N ILE A 111 -19.80 3.21 0.30
CA ILE A 111 -20.93 3.42 1.21
C ILE A 111 -22.21 3.03 0.48
N SER A 112 -23.13 2.34 1.18
CA SER A 112 -24.42 1.93 0.62
C SER A 112 -25.22 3.14 0.17
N SER A 113 -25.82 3.05 -1.01
CA SER A 113 -26.76 4.07 -1.48
C SER A 113 -28.10 4.04 -0.73
N ASP A 114 -28.37 2.99 0.05
CA ASP A 114 -29.53 2.93 0.93
C ASP A 114 -29.40 3.92 2.09
N LEU A 115 -28.16 4.37 2.36
CA LEU A 115 -27.88 5.43 3.34
C LEU A 115 -27.95 6.79 2.67
N GLN A 116 -28.86 7.64 3.13
CA GLN A 116 -29.00 8.99 2.61
C GLN A 116 -27.76 9.82 2.98
N LYS A 117 -27.11 10.45 2.00
CA LYS A 117 -25.97 11.35 2.24
C LYS A 117 -26.34 12.47 3.21
N GLY A 118 -25.48 12.70 4.21
CA GLY A 118 -25.71 13.70 5.25
C GLY A 118 -26.65 13.24 6.36
N SER A 119 -27.14 12.00 6.33
CA SER A 119 -27.80 11.42 7.51
C SER A 119 -26.77 11.05 8.57
N CYS A 120 -27.19 11.00 9.83
CA CYS A 120 -26.35 10.58 10.94
C CYS A 120 -25.72 9.21 10.66
N LEU A 121 -26.51 8.24 10.17
CA LEU A 121 -26.03 6.90 9.91
C LEU A 121 -25.02 6.86 8.73
N PHE A 122 -25.24 7.65 7.67
CA PHE A 122 -24.26 7.78 6.59
C PHE A 122 -22.91 8.28 7.10
N ASP A 123 -22.93 9.35 7.93
CA ASP A 123 -21.71 9.96 8.46
C ASP A 123 -20.99 9.01 9.43
N ALA A 124 -21.76 8.28 10.25
CA ALA A 124 -21.21 7.29 11.17
C ALA A 124 -20.53 6.13 10.41
N VAL A 125 -21.18 5.59 9.37
CA VAL A 125 -20.59 4.53 8.53
C VAL A 125 -19.36 5.05 7.79
N LEU A 126 -19.42 6.24 7.18
CA LEU A 126 -18.26 6.83 6.50
C LEU A 126 -17.08 6.98 7.46
N LYS A 127 -17.32 7.46 8.68
CA LYS A 127 -16.28 7.58 9.70
C LYS A 127 -15.67 6.24 10.07
N HIS A 128 -16.48 5.17 10.17
CA HIS A 128 -16.02 3.81 10.42
C HIS A 128 -15.10 3.33 9.29
N GLU A 129 -15.51 3.47 8.04
CA GLU A 129 -14.71 3.08 6.88
C GLU A 129 -13.39 3.87 6.77
N LEU A 130 -13.41 5.16 7.11
CA LEU A 130 -12.17 5.95 7.20
C LEU A 130 -11.24 5.47 8.32
N THR A 131 -11.78 4.85 9.37
CA THR A 131 -10.94 4.23 10.41
C THR A 131 -10.22 2.99 9.90
N HIS A 132 -10.87 2.16 9.06
CA HIS A 132 -10.21 1.07 8.34
C HIS A 132 -9.06 1.59 7.47
N LEU A 133 -9.30 2.64 6.69
CA LEU A 133 -8.25 3.25 5.87
C LEU A 133 -7.07 3.76 6.71
N ALA A 134 -7.34 4.37 7.86
CA ALA A 134 -6.30 4.79 8.78
C ALA A 134 -5.51 3.61 9.36
N LEU A 135 -6.18 2.48 9.63
CA LEU A 135 -5.56 1.24 10.07
C LEU A 135 -4.60 0.68 8.99
N HIS A 136 -5.03 0.57 7.74
CA HIS A 136 -4.20 0.11 6.63
C HIS A 136 -2.90 0.94 6.51
N ARG A 137 -3.01 2.28 6.59
CA ARG A 137 -1.86 3.19 6.55
C ARG A 137 -0.92 3.02 7.75
N ARG A 138 -1.47 2.77 8.94
CA ARG A 138 -0.69 2.49 10.15
C ARG A 138 0.11 1.19 10.01
N ILE A 139 -0.51 0.13 9.47
CA ILE A 139 0.16 -1.15 9.20
C ILE A 139 1.32 -0.92 8.22
N LEU A 140 1.06 -0.23 7.10
CA LEU A 140 2.08 0.12 6.12
C LEU A 140 3.28 0.83 6.78
N THR A 141 3.02 1.89 7.55
CA THR A 141 4.07 2.68 8.22
C THR A 141 4.86 1.84 9.21
N ARG A 142 4.22 0.92 9.93
CA ARG A 142 4.88 0.04 10.89
C ARG A 142 5.80 -0.98 10.20
N PHE A 143 5.37 -1.56 9.08
CA PHE A 143 6.14 -2.59 8.38
C PHE A 143 7.29 -2.02 7.53
N ALA A 144 7.20 -0.79 7.07
CA ALA A 144 8.19 -0.20 6.17
C ALA A 144 9.64 -0.30 6.68
N PRO A 145 9.98 0.06 7.93
CA PRO A 145 11.34 -0.09 8.45
C PRO A 145 11.78 -1.56 8.59
N GLU A 146 10.86 -2.49 8.88
CA GLU A 146 11.17 -3.92 8.95
C GLU A 146 11.52 -4.46 7.55
N ILE A 147 10.75 -4.06 6.53
CA ILE A 147 11.00 -4.40 5.12
C ILE A 147 12.36 -3.88 4.69
N ALA A 148 12.63 -2.60 4.95
CA ALA A 148 13.90 -1.97 4.59
C ALA A 148 15.09 -2.71 5.20
N LYS A 149 15.03 -3.02 6.51
CA LYS A 149 16.07 -3.76 7.20
C LYS A 149 16.29 -5.17 6.62
N ALA A 150 15.20 -5.89 6.35
CA ALA A 150 15.28 -7.25 5.82
C ALA A 150 15.84 -7.29 4.39
N VAL A 151 15.44 -6.33 3.55
CA VAL A 151 15.97 -6.22 2.17
C VAL A 151 17.44 -5.82 2.21
N LEU A 152 17.82 -4.86 3.05
CA LEU A 152 19.21 -4.43 3.19
C LEU A 152 20.12 -5.60 3.61
N ALA A 153 19.70 -6.40 4.58
CA ALA A 153 20.45 -7.59 5.00
C ALA A 153 20.66 -8.59 3.86
N VAL A 154 19.65 -8.78 2.99
CA VAL A 154 19.81 -9.63 1.80
C VAL A 154 20.79 -9.01 0.82
N VAL A 155 20.67 -7.71 0.55
CA VAL A 155 21.52 -7.00 -0.42
C VAL A 155 22.99 -7.00 -0.01
N GLU A 156 23.29 -6.85 1.28
CA GLU A 156 24.66 -6.90 1.81
C GLU A 156 25.35 -8.25 1.59
N GLU A 157 24.60 -9.34 1.45
CA GLU A 157 25.11 -10.69 1.23
C GLU A 157 25.21 -11.06 -0.27
N LEU A 158 24.73 -10.18 -1.18
CA LEU A 158 24.72 -10.51 -2.61
C LEU A 158 26.11 -10.31 -3.23
N PRO A 159 26.65 -11.34 -3.92
CA PRO A 159 27.89 -11.17 -4.67
C PRO A 159 27.67 -10.30 -5.91
N ALA A 160 28.69 -9.52 -6.26
CA ALA A 160 28.75 -8.83 -7.56
C ALA A 160 29.15 -9.80 -8.70
N PRO A 161 28.69 -9.57 -9.93
CA PRO A 161 27.67 -8.60 -10.31
C PRO A 161 26.25 -9.05 -9.97
N LEU A 162 25.35 -8.07 -9.75
CA LEU A 162 23.94 -8.35 -9.47
C LEU A 162 23.27 -9.12 -10.64
N THR A 163 22.61 -10.21 -10.32
CA THR A 163 21.94 -11.10 -11.27
C THR A 163 20.42 -11.10 -11.08
N GLN A 164 19.66 -11.55 -12.09
CA GLN A 164 18.21 -11.70 -11.98
C GLN A 164 17.81 -12.67 -10.85
N THR A 165 18.57 -13.73 -10.62
CA THR A 165 18.32 -14.68 -9.52
C THR A 165 18.40 -13.99 -8.16
N GLN A 166 19.32 -13.05 -8.01
CA GLN A 166 19.47 -12.26 -6.76
C GLN A 166 18.33 -11.26 -6.61
N ILE A 167 17.90 -10.60 -7.69
CA ILE A 167 16.70 -9.74 -7.67
C ILE A 167 15.46 -10.55 -7.22
N ASN A 168 15.29 -11.75 -7.75
CA ASN A 168 14.18 -12.62 -7.35
C ASN A 168 14.23 -13.03 -5.85
N LYS A 169 15.41 -13.09 -5.22
CA LYS A 169 15.53 -13.28 -3.77
C LYS A 169 14.96 -12.08 -3.01
N ILE A 170 15.27 -10.86 -3.45
CA ILE A 170 14.73 -9.63 -2.86
C ILE A 170 13.20 -9.61 -3.01
N ASP A 171 12.68 -9.90 -4.22
CA ASP A 171 11.24 -9.96 -4.47
C ASP A 171 10.52 -10.97 -3.57
N LYS A 172 11.16 -12.11 -3.29
CA LYS A 172 10.62 -13.11 -2.36
C LYS A 172 10.49 -12.56 -0.94
N VAL A 173 11.46 -11.78 -0.48
CA VAL A 173 11.39 -11.10 0.83
C VAL A 173 10.25 -10.09 0.85
N LEU A 174 10.15 -9.23 -0.18
CA LEU A 174 9.09 -8.23 -0.30
C LEU A 174 7.70 -8.89 -0.28
N ASN A 175 7.50 -9.94 -1.08
CA ASN A 175 6.24 -10.69 -1.11
C ASN A 175 5.90 -11.33 0.25
N GLY A 176 6.89 -11.85 0.96
CA GLY A 176 6.71 -12.38 2.31
C GLY A 176 6.17 -11.31 3.28
N PHE A 177 6.67 -10.09 3.18
CA PHE A 177 6.16 -8.98 3.99
C PHE A 177 4.75 -8.53 3.57
N VAL A 178 4.44 -8.52 2.28
CA VAL A 178 3.07 -8.23 1.82
C VAL A 178 2.08 -9.22 2.42
N VAL A 179 2.39 -10.51 2.42
CA VAL A 179 1.55 -11.54 3.05
C VAL A 179 1.38 -11.30 4.56
N ARG A 180 2.46 -10.91 5.26
CA ARG A 180 2.39 -10.57 6.69
C ARG A 180 1.54 -9.32 6.97
N MET A 181 1.67 -8.28 6.14
CA MET A 181 0.83 -7.08 6.23
C MET A 181 -0.65 -7.43 6.06
N MET A 182 -0.99 -8.23 5.05
CA MET A 182 -2.37 -8.68 4.81
C MET A 182 -2.93 -9.52 5.97
N ALA A 183 -2.12 -10.39 6.57
CA ALA A 183 -2.54 -11.19 7.72
C ALA A 183 -2.81 -10.34 8.96
N GLU A 184 -1.94 -9.38 9.24
CA GLU A 184 -2.13 -8.43 10.34
C GLU A 184 -3.34 -7.52 10.10
N ASP A 185 -3.52 -7.07 8.87
CA ASP A 185 -4.62 -6.25 8.43
C ASP A 185 -5.96 -6.97 8.67
N ARG A 186 -6.08 -8.19 8.19
CA ARG A 186 -7.28 -9.02 8.43
C ARG A 186 -7.60 -9.13 9.92
N LYS A 187 -6.60 -9.48 10.73
CA LYS A 187 -6.76 -9.61 12.18
C LYS A 187 -7.29 -8.35 12.84
N GLN A 188 -6.79 -7.19 12.42
CA GLN A 188 -7.18 -5.90 13.00
C GLN A 188 -8.57 -5.46 12.51
N ASN A 189 -8.90 -5.70 11.24
CA ASN A 189 -10.21 -5.40 10.68
C ASN A 189 -11.29 -6.28 11.31
N ASP A 190 -11.05 -7.57 11.51
CA ASP A 190 -11.99 -8.48 12.18
C ASP A 190 -12.37 -8.00 13.59
N LEU A 191 -11.43 -7.37 14.31
CA LEU A 191 -11.70 -6.77 15.61
C LEU A 191 -12.54 -5.50 15.52
N MET A 192 -12.33 -4.68 14.47
CA MET A 192 -13.09 -3.44 14.27
C MET A 192 -14.51 -3.70 13.78
N ASP A 193 -14.71 -4.78 13.00
CA ASP A 193 -16.00 -5.18 12.44
C ASP A 193 -16.77 -6.14 13.35
N SER A 194 -16.44 -6.17 14.63
CA SER A 194 -17.17 -6.97 15.60
C SER A 194 -18.64 -6.53 15.70
N GLN A 195 -19.53 -7.46 16.02
CA GLN A 195 -20.96 -7.16 16.21
C GLN A 195 -21.21 -6.03 17.21
N ASP A 196 -20.43 -5.99 18.29
CA ASP A 196 -20.56 -4.94 19.32
C ASP A 196 -20.17 -3.57 18.78
N ALA A 197 -19.12 -3.49 17.94
CA ALA A 197 -18.71 -2.24 17.30
C ALA A 197 -19.82 -1.70 16.38
N TYR A 198 -20.48 -2.60 15.64
CA TYR A 198 -21.58 -2.23 14.75
C TYR A 198 -22.84 -1.77 15.52
N LEU A 199 -23.24 -2.48 16.57
CA LEU A 199 -24.35 -2.07 17.42
C LEU A 199 -24.07 -0.71 18.08
N HIS A 200 -22.83 -0.47 18.51
CA HIS A 200 -22.42 0.82 19.02
C HIS A 200 -22.54 1.93 17.95
N LEU A 201 -22.16 1.64 16.71
CA LEU A 201 -22.29 2.59 15.60
C LEU A 201 -23.75 3.00 15.36
N GLN A 202 -24.67 2.02 15.33
CA GLN A 202 -26.10 2.30 15.17
C GLN A 202 -26.68 3.10 16.33
N SER A 203 -26.27 2.83 17.56
CA SER A 203 -26.77 3.52 18.75
C SER A 203 -26.39 5.00 18.81
N GLN A 204 -25.45 5.45 17.99
CA GLN A 204 -25.05 6.87 17.91
C GLN A 204 -26.06 7.73 17.14
N CYS A 205 -26.97 7.09 16.38
CA CYS A 205 -27.94 7.82 15.57
C CYS A 205 -29.35 7.61 16.11
N PRO A 206 -30.03 8.70 16.52
CA PRO A 206 -31.46 8.64 16.89
C PRO A 206 -32.28 8.24 15.65
N GLU A 207 -33.34 7.42 15.88
CA GLU A 207 -34.36 7.10 14.87
C GLU A 207 -35.13 8.33 14.42
#